data_a4787e0b2065d14dc2e28fd48e8c54bd
#
_entry.id   a4787e0b2065d14dc2e28fd48e8c54bd
#
_cell.length_a   1.000
_cell.length_b   1.000
_cell.length_c   1.000
_cell.angle_alpha   90.00
_cell.angle_beta   90.00
_cell.angle_gamma   90.00
#
_symmetry.space_group_name_H-M   'P 1'
#
loop_
_entity.id
_entity.type
_entity.pdbx_description
1 polymer ?
#
loop_
_entity_poly.entity_id
_entity_poly.type
_entity_poly.pdbx_seq_one_letter_code
_entity_poly.pdbx_strand_id
1 'polypeptide(L)'
;RDFCLSRGLGDVYKRQYRNVLVIGSEVFSRIIDFNDRTTCVLFGDGAGAVVLQASDEPGILSTTLHADGSHANILCVPGNVAAGAIQGSAFLYMDGQAVFKLAVTVLDKVAREALAKAEMEASQVDWLIPHQANIRIMQGTTKKLGLSNERLIVTVDEHGNTSAASVPLALDVAVRSGRVKRGDTVMLEGVGGGFTWGAALLRF
;
A
#
# COMPACT_ATOMS: atom_id res chain seq x y z
N ARG A 1 -28.73 11.93 -5.64
CA ARG A 1 -28.12 11.21 -4.47
C ARG A 1 -26.64 11.46 -4.55
N ASP A 2 -26.17 12.44 -3.81
CA ASP A 2 -24.77 12.81 -3.73
C ASP A 2 -24.00 11.68 -3.04
N PHE A 3 -23.21 10.97 -3.80
CA PHE A 3 -22.32 9.97 -3.22
C PHE A 3 -21.30 10.68 -2.31
N CYS A 4 -21.18 10.22 -1.09
CA CYS A 4 -20.51 10.86 0.05
C CYS A 4 -18.99 11.09 -0.09
N LEU A 5 -18.37 10.68 -1.21
CA LEU A 5 -16.91 10.82 -1.43
C LEU A 5 -16.45 12.26 -1.65
N SER A 6 -17.30 13.13 -2.22
CA SER A 6 -16.93 14.53 -2.43
C SER A 6 -17.09 15.40 -1.17
N ARG A 7 -17.93 15.02 -0.23
CA ARG A 7 -18.12 15.73 1.04
C ARG A 7 -16.89 15.58 1.94
N GLY A 8 -16.29 14.38 2.01
CA GLY A 8 -15.11 14.12 2.84
C GLY A 8 -13.92 15.02 2.50
N LEU A 9 -13.63 15.24 1.22
CA LEU A 9 -12.54 16.13 0.80
C LEU A 9 -12.80 17.61 1.15
N GLY A 10 -14.04 18.11 0.95
CA GLY A 10 -14.40 19.47 1.32
C GLY A 10 -14.28 19.71 2.84
N ASP A 11 -14.61 18.73 3.64
CA ASP A 11 -14.56 18.83 5.10
C ASP A 11 -13.11 18.71 5.65
N VAL A 12 -12.23 17.98 4.95
CA VAL A 12 -10.78 17.96 5.25
C VAL A 12 -10.17 19.34 4.99
N TYR A 13 -10.47 20.00 3.86
CA TYR A 13 -10.01 21.36 3.57
C TYR A 13 -10.51 22.40 4.58
N LYS A 14 -11.73 22.22 5.07
CA LYS A 14 -12.33 23.12 6.07
C LYS A 14 -11.88 22.79 7.51
N ARG A 15 -11.03 21.78 7.70
CA ARG A 15 -10.58 21.30 9.04
C ARG A 15 -11.74 20.93 9.98
N GLN A 16 -12.84 20.40 9.42
CA GLN A 16 -14.04 20.04 10.19
C GLN A 16 -13.85 18.72 10.95
N TYR A 17 -13.06 17.78 10.39
CA TYR A 17 -12.75 16.52 11.05
C TYR A 17 -11.43 16.61 11.80
N ARG A 18 -11.46 16.23 13.06
CA ARG A 18 -10.27 16.14 13.93
C ARG A 18 -9.74 14.72 14.05
N ASN A 19 -10.59 13.74 13.76
CA ASN A 19 -10.24 12.33 13.75
C ASN A 19 -10.74 11.71 12.45
N VAL A 20 -9.89 10.92 11.77
CA VAL A 20 -10.20 10.21 10.54
C VAL A 20 -9.80 8.75 10.70
N LEU A 21 -10.73 7.85 10.45
CA LEU A 21 -10.46 6.42 10.40
C LEU A 21 -10.12 6.03 8.95
N VAL A 22 -8.91 5.51 8.73
CA VAL A 22 -8.46 4.97 7.44
C VAL A 22 -8.45 3.45 7.53
N ILE A 23 -9.21 2.78 6.66
CA ILE A 23 -9.37 1.33 6.66
C ILE A 23 -8.86 0.77 5.34
N GLY A 24 -7.95 -0.22 5.41
CA GLY A 24 -7.61 -1.12 4.31
C GLY A 24 -8.23 -2.49 4.57
N SER A 25 -9.05 -2.98 3.64
CA SER A 25 -9.74 -4.25 3.78
C SER A 25 -9.84 -4.95 2.44
N GLU A 26 -9.58 -6.25 2.43
CA GLU A 26 -9.58 -7.05 1.22
C GLU A 26 -10.13 -8.46 1.47
N VAL A 27 -10.86 -9.00 0.48
CA VAL A 27 -11.37 -10.37 0.47
C VAL A 27 -10.99 -11.01 -0.88
N PHE A 28 -9.69 -11.26 -1.08
CA PHE A 28 -9.16 -11.87 -2.31
C PHE A 28 -9.66 -13.29 -2.54
N SER A 29 -9.98 -14.03 -1.48
CA SER A 29 -10.55 -15.38 -1.59
C SER A 29 -11.78 -15.46 -2.50
N ARG A 30 -12.46 -14.32 -2.75
CA ARG A 30 -13.63 -14.22 -3.64
C ARG A 30 -13.30 -14.13 -5.12
N ILE A 31 -12.07 -13.75 -5.47
CA ILE A 31 -11.65 -13.49 -6.86
C ILE A 31 -10.40 -14.29 -7.26
N ILE A 32 -9.91 -15.17 -6.39
CA ILE A 32 -8.79 -16.07 -6.68
C ILE A 32 -9.32 -17.36 -7.28
N ASP A 33 -8.70 -17.81 -8.37
CA ASP A 33 -8.83 -19.18 -8.85
C ASP A 33 -7.89 -20.08 -8.04
N PHE A 34 -8.44 -20.93 -7.18
CA PHE A 34 -7.65 -21.85 -6.35
C PHE A 34 -6.96 -22.97 -7.16
N ASN A 35 -7.27 -23.10 -8.45
CA ASN A 35 -6.56 -24.01 -9.37
C ASN A 35 -5.33 -23.32 -10.01
N ASP A 36 -5.27 -21.99 -10.02
CA ASP A 36 -4.12 -21.22 -10.50
C ASP A 36 -3.08 -21.02 -9.40
N ARG A 37 -2.05 -21.85 -9.36
CA ARG A 37 -0.96 -21.77 -8.38
C ARG A 37 -0.06 -20.57 -8.54
N THR A 38 -0.19 -19.78 -9.59
CA THR A 38 0.59 -18.56 -9.79
C THR A 38 0.04 -17.39 -8.97
N THR A 39 -1.22 -17.46 -8.57
CA THR A 39 -1.92 -16.44 -7.80
C THR A 39 -2.40 -16.93 -6.44
N CYS A 40 -2.99 -18.13 -6.35
CA CYS A 40 -3.66 -18.59 -5.12
C CYS A 40 -2.74 -18.76 -3.90
N VAL A 41 -1.43 -18.93 -4.12
CA VAL A 41 -0.43 -19.07 -3.04
C VAL A 41 0.11 -17.71 -2.53
N LEU A 42 -0.29 -16.60 -3.15
CA LEU A 42 0.25 -15.28 -2.85
C LEU A 42 -0.71 -14.43 -2.03
N PHE A 43 -1.99 -14.45 -2.40
CA PHE A 43 -2.99 -13.50 -1.89
C PHE A 43 -3.76 -14.06 -0.70
N GLY A 44 -4.13 -13.17 0.21
CA GLY A 44 -4.93 -13.50 1.40
C GLY A 44 -5.99 -12.43 1.69
N ASP A 45 -6.91 -12.77 2.56
CA ASP A 45 -7.92 -11.85 3.11
C ASP A 45 -7.37 -11.15 4.34
N GLY A 46 -7.77 -9.91 4.56
CA GLY A 46 -7.36 -9.17 5.73
C GLY A 46 -8.01 -7.81 5.84
N ALA A 47 -7.94 -7.26 7.04
CA ALA A 47 -8.35 -5.88 7.31
C ALA A 47 -7.40 -5.24 8.33
N GLY A 48 -7.05 -3.99 8.10
CA GLY A 48 -6.29 -3.17 9.02
C GLY A 48 -6.78 -1.74 8.99
N ALA A 49 -6.61 -1.02 10.09
CA ALA A 49 -7.07 0.36 10.18
C ALA A 49 -6.11 1.21 11.01
N VAL A 50 -6.08 2.50 10.71
CA VAL A 50 -5.37 3.51 11.48
C VAL A 50 -6.30 4.69 11.76
N VAL A 51 -6.12 5.31 12.92
CA VAL A 51 -6.80 6.56 13.27
C VAL A 51 -5.81 7.70 13.11
N LEU A 52 -6.15 8.66 12.24
CA LEU A 52 -5.44 9.92 12.10
C LEU A 52 -6.13 10.96 12.96
N GLN A 53 -5.36 11.66 13.79
CA GLN A 53 -5.86 12.72 14.67
C GLN A 53 -5.15 14.03 14.34
N ALA A 54 -5.88 15.14 14.36
CA ALA A 54 -5.28 16.46 14.26
C ALA A 54 -4.32 16.68 15.44
N SER A 55 -3.09 17.11 15.14
CA SER A 55 -2.02 17.35 16.11
C SER A 55 -1.27 18.63 15.76
N ASP A 56 -0.70 19.27 16.75
CA ASP A 56 0.23 20.39 16.56
C ASP A 56 1.68 19.88 16.33
N GLU A 57 1.93 18.60 16.66
CA GLU A 57 3.20 17.92 16.37
C GLU A 57 3.22 17.35 14.95
N PRO A 58 4.37 17.35 14.27
CA PRO A 58 4.52 16.75 12.95
C PRO A 58 4.11 15.25 12.95
N GLY A 59 3.20 14.91 12.08
CA GLY A 59 2.76 13.52 11.86
C GLY A 59 3.06 13.10 10.42
N ILE A 60 2.13 13.34 9.48
CA ILE A 60 2.36 13.09 8.05
C ILE A 60 3.24 14.22 7.51
N LEU A 61 4.47 13.89 7.12
CA LEU A 61 5.46 14.84 6.60
C LEU A 61 5.27 15.11 5.11
N SER A 62 4.97 14.05 4.34
CA SER A 62 4.70 14.14 2.90
C SER A 62 3.87 12.97 2.41
N THR A 63 3.18 13.17 1.28
CA THR A 63 2.48 12.12 0.55
C THR A 63 2.67 12.30 -0.95
N THR A 64 2.72 11.17 -1.68
CA THR A 64 2.74 11.14 -3.13
C THR A 64 1.84 10.03 -3.64
N LEU A 65 1.11 10.29 -4.71
CA LEU A 65 0.18 9.34 -5.34
C LEU A 65 0.31 9.43 -6.86
N HIS A 66 0.33 8.28 -7.52
CA HIS A 66 0.40 8.19 -8.97
C HIS A 66 -0.51 7.08 -9.50
N ALA A 67 -0.89 7.20 -10.77
CA ALA A 67 -1.61 6.17 -11.51
C ALA A 67 -1.18 6.19 -12.97
N ASP A 68 -1.08 5.00 -13.58
CA ASP A 68 -0.82 4.83 -15.01
C ASP A 68 -1.68 3.69 -15.57
N GLY A 69 -2.74 4.03 -16.27
CA GLY A 69 -3.67 3.07 -16.88
C GLY A 69 -3.09 2.26 -18.04
N SER A 70 -1.93 2.63 -18.57
CA SER A 70 -1.26 1.85 -19.63
C SER A 70 -0.80 0.46 -19.14
N HIS A 71 -0.72 0.27 -17.82
CA HIS A 71 -0.34 -0.98 -17.17
C HIS A 71 -1.53 -1.78 -16.61
N ALA A 72 -2.78 -1.40 -16.91
CA ALA A 72 -3.98 -2.05 -16.36
C ALA A 72 -4.02 -3.56 -16.63
N ASN A 73 -3.45 -4.01 -17.74
CA ASN A 73 -3.53 -5.41 -18.18
C ASN A 73 -2.64 -6.38 -17.39
N ILE A 74 -1.68 -5.90 -16.60
CA ILE A 74 -0.71 -6.78 -15.92
C ILE A 74 -1.20 -7.27 -14.55
N LEU A 75 -2.21 -6.60 -13.97
CA LEU A 75 -2.84 -7.00 -12.71
C LEU A 75 -4.28 -6.50 -12.68
N CYS A 76 -5.24 -7.37 -12.93
CA CYS A 76 -6.66 -7.00 -13.03
C CYS A 76 -7.58 -8.20 -12.83
N VAL A 77 -8.86 -7.93 -12.64
CA VAL A 77 -9.95 -8.88 -12.87
C VAL A 77 -10.58 -8.51 -14.20
N PRO A 78 -10.39 -9.30 -15.28
CA PRO A 78 -10.78 -8.88 -16.63
C PRO A 78 -12.29 -8.94 -16.86
N GLY A 79 -13.04 -9.59 -15.98
CA GLY A 79 -14.51 -9.66 -16.08
C GLY A 79 -15.20 -8.38 -15.59
N ASN A 80 -16.43 -8.18 -16.08
CA ASN A 80 -17.30 -7.11 -15.64
C ASN A 80 -18.71 -7.66 -15.32
N VAL A 81 -19.52 -6.85 -14.65
CA VAL A 81 -20.93 -7.16 -14.43
C VAL A 81 -21.77 -6.40 -15.47
N ALA A 82 -22.43 -7.14 -16.34
CA ALA A 82 -23.34 -6.60 -17.34
C ALA A 82 -24.67 -7.36 -17.32
N ALA A 83 -25.78 -6.65 -17.34
CA ALA A 83 -27.14 -7.23 -17.32
C ALA A 83 -27.38 -8.22 -16.17
N GLY A 84 -26.81 -8.01 -15.00
CA GLY A 84 -26.94 -8.87 -13.83
C GLY A 84 -26.10 -10.15 -13.84
N ALA A 85 -25.24 -10.34 -14.84
CA ALA A 85 -24.36 -11.49 -14.96
C ALA A 85 -22.89 -11.06 -15.13
N ILE A 86 -21.96 -11.94 -14.70
CA ILE A 86 -20.54 -11.74 -14.94
C ILE A 86 -20.22 -12.10 -16.40
N GLN A 87 -19.59 -11.17 -17.10
CA GLN A 87 -19.08 -11.32 -18.46
C GLN A 87 -17.54 -11.39 -18.39
N GLY A 88 -16.94 -12.43 -19.01
CA GLY A 88 -15.50 -12.67 -18.93
C GLY A 88 -15.07 -13.41 -17.67
N SER A 89 -13.78 -13.38 -17.34
CA SER A 89 -13.24 -14.03 -16.15
C SER A 89 -13.50 -13.21 -14.89
N ALA A 90 -14.08 -13.85 -13.86
CA ALA A 90 -14.22 -13.24 -12.53
C ALA A 90 -12.96 -13.38 -11.66
N PHE A 91 -11.93 -14.07 -12.17
CA PHE A 91 -10.72 -14.35 -11.42
C PHE A 91 -9.62 -13.31 -11.67
N LEU A 92 -8.81 -13.10 -10.66
CA LEU A 92 -7.63 -12.26 -10.73
C LEU A 92 -6.64 -12.82 -11.75
N TYR A 93 -6.18 -11.94 -12.64
CA TYR A 93 -5.08 -12.19 -13.56
C TYR A 93 -3.86 -11.38 -13.14
N MET A 94 -2.66 -11.98 -13.19
CA MET A 94 -1.41 -11.32 -12.89
C MET A 94 -0.27 -11.79 -13.81
N ASP A 95 0.35 -10.84 -14.51
CA ASP A 95 1.69 -11.03 -15.07
C ASP A 95 2.73 -10.72 -14.00
N GLY A 96 3.16 -11.75 -13.27
CA GLY A 96 4.06 -11.59 -12.14
C GLY A 96 5.42 -10.98 -12.49
N GLN A 97 5.93 -11.18 -13.70
CA GLN A 97 7.22 -10.60 -14.13
C GLN A 97 7.08 -9.10 -14.42
N ALA A 98 6.02 -8.71 -15.13
CA ALA A 98 5.74 -7.31 -15.43
C ALA A 98 5.43 -6.54 -14.14
N VAL A 99 4.59 -7.10 -13.27
CA VAL A 99 4.29 -6.52 -11.95
C VAL A 99 5.56 -6.32 -11.12
N PHE A 100 6.44 -7.32 -11.05
CA PHE A 100 7.70 -7.22 -10.29
C PHE A 100 8.57 -6.06 -10.80
N LYS A 101 8.83 -6.00 -12.11
CA LYS A 101 9.69 -4.96 -12.70
C LYS A 101 9.13 -3.56 -12.47
N LEU A 102 7.82 -3.40 -12.65
CA LEU A 102 7.15 -2.12 -12.48
C LEU A 102 7.15 -1.72 -11.01
N ALA A 103 6.72 -2.61 -10.10
CA ALA A 103 6.62 -2.34 -8.67
C ALA A 103 7.95 -1.86 -8.07
N VAL A 104 9.05 -2.58 -8.29
CA VAL A 104 10.38 -2.18 -7.77
C VAL A 104 10.83 -0.83 -8.33
N THR A 105 10.39 -0.48 -9.55
CA THR A 105 10.75 0.80 -10.16
C THR A 105 9.93 1.96 -9.62
N VAL A 106 8.61 1.78 -9.52
CA VAL A 106 7.70 2.87 -9.10
C VAL A 106 7.79 3.13 -7.60
N LEU A 107 8.00 2.09 -6.77
CA LEU A 107 8.18 2.24 -5.33
C LEU A 107 9.46 3.04 -5.01
N ASP A 108 10.61 2.72 -5.62
CA ASP A 108 11.83 3.53 -5.46
C ASP A 108 11.60 5.01 -5.84
N LYS A 109 10.93 5.25 -6.97
CA LYS A 109 10.65 6.62 -7.42
C LYS A 109 9.76 7.39 -6.46
N VAL A 110 8.65 6.77 -6.03
CA VAL A 110 7.67 7.45 -5.16
C VAL A 110 8.20 7.70 -3.75
N ALA A 111 9.06 6.80 -3.23
CA ALA A 111 9.75 7.02 -1.96
C ALA A 111 10.70 8.22 -2.04
N ARG A 112 11.53 8.29 -3.09
CA ARG A 112 12.43 9.43 -3.31
C ARG A 112 11.67 10.74 -3.48
N GLU A 113 10.54 10.72 -4.17
CA GLU A 113 9.67 11.89 -4.30
C GLU A 113 9.10 12.33 -2.95
N ALA A 114 8.63 11.38 -2.12
CA ALA A 114 8.14 11.69 -0.79
C ALA A 114 9.23 12.27 0.12
N LEU A 115 10.46 11.71 0.06
CA LEU A 115 11.62 12.22 0.77
C LEU A 115 11.98 13.65 0.33
N ALA A 116 12.04 13.89 -0.99
CA ALA A 116 12.34 15.21 -1.53
C ALA A 116 11.30 16.28 -1.11
N LYS A 117 10.00 15.92 -1.10
CA LYS A 117 8.93 16.81 -0.60
C LYS A 117 9.06 17.14 0.88
N ALA A 118 9.63 16.24 1.67
CA ALA A 118 9.89 16.43 3.09
C ALA A 118 11.28 17.01 3.38
N GLU A 119 12.08 17.30 2.34
CA GLU A 119 13.48 17.75 2.46
C GLU A 119 14.33 16.79 3.30
N MET A 120 14.12 15.49 3.12
CA MET A 120 14.77 14.41 3.88
C MET A 120 15.56 13.47 2.97
N GLU A 121 16.60 12.87 3.54
CA GLU A 121 17.38 11.81 2.91
C GLU A 121 16.91 10.42 3.33
N ALA A 122 17.15 9.41 2.47
CA ALA A 122 16.76 8.02 2.76
C ALA A 122 17.38 7.48 4.06
N SER A 123 18.59 7.91 4.41
CA SER A 123 19.28 7.53 5.65
C SER A 123 18.52 7.91 6.93
N GLN A 124 17.63 8.90 6.86
CA GLN A 124 16.80 9.38 7.96
C GLN A 124 15.50 8.58 8.15
N VAL A 125 15.22 7.62 7.27
CA VAL A 125 14.09 6.70 7.42
C VAL A 125 14.49 5.59 8.37
N ASP A 126 13.81 5.50 9.51
CA ASP A 126 14.04 4.44 10.50
C ASP A 126 13.41 3.12 10.03
N TRP A 127 12.20 3.18 9.48
CA TRP A 127 11.44 2.02 9.07
C TRP A 127 10.80 2.19 7.70
N LEU A 128 10.96 1.18 6.84
CA LEU A 128 10.26 1.04 5.57
C LEU A 128 9.17 -0.04 5.72
N ILE A 129 7.92 0.34 5.50
CA ILE A 129 6.74 -0.54 5.54
C ILE A 129 6.04 -0.51 4.18
N PRO A 130 6.52 -1.28 3.20
CA PRO A 130 5.90 -1.35 1.90
C PRO A 130 4.70 -2.30 1.92
N HIS A 131 3.87 -2.18 0.89
CA HIS A 131 2.89 -3.20 0.56
C HIS A 131 3.52 -4.60 0.55
N GLN A 132 2.93 -5.54 1.29
CA GLN A 132 3.43 -6.89 1.51
C GLN A 132 3.11 -7.82 0.31
N ALA A 133 3.54 -7.40 -0.88
CA ALA A 133 3.27 -8.14 -2.12
C ALA A 133 4.10 -9.41 -2.24
N ASN A 134 5.41 -9.26 -2.02
CA ASN A 134 6.42 -10.30 -2.22
C ASN A 134 7.74 -9.84 -1.61
N ILE A 135 8.41 -10.72 -0.86
CA ILE A 135 9.68 -10.40 -0.20
C ILE A 135 10.75 -9.85 -1.15
N ARG A 136 10.80 -10.35 -2.40
CA ARG A 136 11.78 -9.90 -3.40
C ARG A 136 11.52 -8.47 -3.88
N ILE A 137 10.25 -8.06 -4.00
CA ILE A 137 9.89 -6.67 -4.33
C ILE A 137 10.33 -5.77 -3.19
N MET A 138 9.99 -6.10 -1.96
CA MET A 138 10.32 -5.31 -0.77
C MET A 138 11.82 -5.14 -0.60
N GLN A 139 12.60 -6.23 -0.68
CA GLN A 139 14.06 -6.18 -0.62
C GLN A 139 14.66 -5.41 -1.80
N GLY A 140 14.09 -5.55 -3.00
CA GLY A 140 14.50 -4.81 -4.19
C GLY A 140 14.36 -3.29 -4.02
N THR A 141 13.24 -2.85 -3.45
CA THR A 141 12.99 -1.43 -3.13
C THR A 141 13.94 -0.95 -2.02
N THR A 142 14.07 -1.70 -0.93
CA THR A 142 14.97 -1.40 0.17
C THR A 142 16.41 -1.18 -0.32
N LYS A 143 16.90 -2.10 -1.17
CA LYS A 143 18.23 -2.00 -1.77
C LYS A 143 18.39 -0.75 -2.66
N LYS A 144 17.40 -0.42 -3.49
CA LYS A 144 17.45 0.76 -4.35
C LYS A 144 17.47 2.06 -3.55
N LEU A 145 16.74 2.11 -2.43
CA LEU A 145 16.75 3.25 -1.51
C LEU A 145 18.06 3.36 -0.71
N GLY A 146 18.93 2.35 -0.75
CA GLY A 146 20.16 2.31 0.04
C GLY A 146 19.93 2.02 1.52
N LEU A 147 18.76 1.45 1.88
CA LEU A 147 18.43 1.07 3.23
C LEU A 147 18.90 -0.36 3.57
N SER A 148 19.19 -0.62 4.84
CA SER A 148 19.43 -1.98 5.34
C SER A 148 18.10 -2.76 5.41
N ASN A 149 18.14 -4.06 5.11
CA ASN A 149 16.98 -4.94 5.31
C ASN A 149 16.51 -5.02 6.77
N GLU A 150 17.32 -4.63 7.73
CA GLU A 150 16.93 -4.52 9.14
C GLU A 150 15.87 -3.45 9.37
N ARG A 151 15.83 -2.42 8.52
CA ARG A 151 14.81 -1.36 8.54
C ARG A 151 13.53 -1.74 7.80
N LEU A 152 13.50 -2.88 7.13
CA LEU A 152 12.33 -3.39 6.42
C LEU A 152 11.40 -4.13 7.39
N ILE A 153 10.14 -3.74 7.41
CA ILE A 153 9.08 -4.51 8.09
C ILE A 153 8.53 -5.54 7.11
N VAL A 154 8.55 -6.80 7.54
CA VAL A 154 8.07 -7.94 6.75
C VAL A 154 7.02 -8.68 7.57
N THR A 155 5.88 -8.95 6.96
CA THR A 155 4.77 -9.75 7.51
C THR A 155 4.09 -10.61 6.43
N VAL A 156 4.66 -10.62 5.23
CA VAL A 156 4.10 -11.38 4.09
C VAL A 156 4.14 -12.89 4.31
N ASP A 157 5.05 -13.38 5.11
CA ASP A 157 5.19 -14.79 5.52
C ASP A 157 4.10 -15.22 6.50
N GLU A 158 3.53 -14.29 7.27
CA GLU A 158 2.45 -14.55 8.22
C GLU A 158 1.06 -14.28 7.62
N HIS A 159 0.92 -13.16 6.87
CA HIS A 159 -0.38 -12.68 6.39
C HIS A 159 -0.61 -12.89 4.89
N GLY A 160 0.41 -13.21 4.11
CA GLY A 160 0.34 -13.18 2.65
C GLY A 160 0.18 -11.76 2.10
N ASN A 161 -0.19 -11.67 0.82
CA ASN A 161 -0.55 -10.40 0.19
C ASN A 161 -2.03 -10.10 0.45
N THR A 162 -2.32 -9.29 1.45
CA THR A 162 -3.67 -8.85 1.83
C THR A 162 -4.04 -7.49 1.23
N SER A 163 -3.44 -7.12 0.07
CA SER A 163 -3.74 -5.88 -0.67
C SER A 163 -3.69 -4.63 0.22
N ALA A 164 -4.79 -3.86 0.26
CA ALA A 164 -4.90 -2.63 1.02
C ALA A 164 -4.73 -2.82 2.55
N ALA A 165 -4.99 -4.01 3.07
CA ALA A 165 -4.79 -4.33 4.48
C ALA A 165 -3.31 -4.54 4.85
N SER A 166 -2.44 -4.85 3.89
CA SER A 166 -1.08 -5.31 4.16
C SER A 166 -0.21 -4.27 4.89
N VAL A 167 -0.30 -3.00 4.50
CA VAL A 167 0.46 -1.91 5.13
C VAL A 167 -0.01 -1.63 6.56
N PRO A 168 -1.32 -1.42 6.84
CA PRO A 168 -1.76 -1.20 8.21
C PRO A 168 -1.56 -2.42 9.13
N LEU A 169 -1.67 -3.65 8.62
CA LEU A 169 -1.34 -4.86 9.39
C LEU A 169 0.16 -4.91 9.73
N ALA A 170 1.05 -4.62 8.76
CA ALA A 170 2.49 -4.59 9.00
C ALA A 170 2.88 -3.47 9.99
N LEU A 171 2.23 -2.31 9.91
CA LEU A 171 2.42 -1.22 10.87
C LEU A 171 1.98 -1.64 12.27
N ASP A 172 0.81 -2.29 12.43
CA ASP A 172 0.32 -2.78 13.73
C ASP A 172 1.31 -3.76 14.37
N VAL A 173 1.79 -4.75 13.59
CA VAL A 173 2.80 -5.71 14.05
C VAL A 173 4.09 -5.00 14.48
N ALA A 174 4.57 -4.04 13.69
CA ALA A 174 5.79 -3.31 13.99
C ALA A 174 5.68 -2.46 15.26
N VAL A 175 4.53 -1.83 15.50
CA VAL A 175 4.25 -1.05 16.71
C VAL A 175 4.11 -1.96 17.92
N ARG A 176 3.32 -3.03 17.83
CA ARG A 176 3.10 -3.96 18.96
C ARG A 176 4.37 -4.73 19.36
N SER A 177 5.23 -5.03 18.40
CA SER A 177 6.53 -5.66 18.67
C SER A 177 7.57 -4.68 19.24
N GLY A 178 7.26 -3.38 19.29
CA GLY A 178 8.19 -2.35 19.78
C GLY A 178 9.30 -2.00 18.80
N ARG A 179 9.22 -2.45 17.53
CA ARG A 179 10.15 -2.02 16.48
C ARG A 179 9.92 -0.56 16.15
N VAL A 180 8.70 -0.19 15.77
CA VAL A 180 8.30 1.21 15.53
C VAL A 180 7.92 1.87 16.85
N LYS A 181 8.53 3.02 17.13
CA LYS A 181 8.34 3.79 18.37
C LYS A 181 7.99 5.24 18.05
N ARG A 182 7.41 5.93 19.04
CA ARG A 182 7.15 7.37 18.92
C ARG A 182 8.45 8.13 18.62
N GLY A 183 8.39 8.98 17.60
CA GLY A 183 9.51 9.76 17.09
C GLY A 183 10.23 9.12 15.89
N ASP A 184 9.99 7.86 15.57
CA ASP A 184 10.57 7.21 14.40
C ASP A 184 10.03 7.81 13.10
N THR A 185 10.88 7.89 12.10
CA THR A 185 10.50 8.24 10.73
C THR A 185 10.14 6.97 9.97
N VAL A 186 8.89 6.88 9.54
CA VAL A 186 8.34 5.71 8.87
C VAL A 186 7.93 6.05 7.45
N MET A 187 8.41 5.28 6.48
CA MET A 187 7.97 5.33 5.09
C MET A 187 6.97 4.20 4.85
N LEU A 188 5.75 4.56 4.51
CA LEU A 188 4.72 3.63 4.04
C LEU A 188 4.66 3.69 2.52
N GLU A 189 4.55 2.52 1.86
CA GLU A 189 4.45 2.44 0.40
C GLU A 189 3.33 1.50 -0.02
N GLY A 190 2.58 1.91 -1.04
CA GLY A 190 1.53 1.11 -1.65
C GLY A 190 1.73 0.97 -3.14
N VAL A 191 1.35 -0.17 -3.70
CA VAL A 191 1.33 -0.44 -5.13
C VAL A 191 0.26 -1.48 -5.45
N GLY A 192 -0.45 -1.32 -6.56
CA GLY A 192 -1.52 -2.23 -6.93
C GLY A 192 -2.05 -2.04 -8.34
N GLY A 193 -3.02 -2.87 -8.69
CA GLY A 193 -3.68 -2.81 -9.99
C GLY A 193 -4.21 -1.42 -10.33
N GLY A 194 -4.19 -1.13 -11.62
CA GLY A 194 -4.55 0.19 -12.13
C GLY A 194 -3.64 0.69 -13.25
N PHE A 195 -2.34 0.77 -13.21
CA PHE A 195 -1.49 0.54 -12.05
C PHE A 195 -1.44 1.79 -11.18
N THR A 196 -1.53 1.62 -9.85
CA THR A 196 -1.47 2.75 -8.91
C THR A 196 -0.38 2.54 -7.89
N TRP A 197 0.25 3.60 -7.44
CA TRP A 197 1.27 3.55 -6.39
C TRP A 197 1.33 4.85 -5.60
N GLY A 198 1.85 4.77 -4.40
CA GLY A 198 2.00 5.94 -3.55
C GLY A 198 2.91 5.68 -2.37
N ALA A 199 3.33 6.76 -1.74
CA ALA A 199 4.08 6.74 -0.49
C ALA A 199 3.57 7.79 0.48
N ALA A 200 3.70 7.50 1.76
CA ALA A 200 3.50 8.45 2.84
C ALA A 200 4.71 8.38 3.79
N LEU A 201 5.36 9.51 3.99
CA LEU A 201 6.42 9.67 4.97
C LEU A 201 5.83 10.30 6.22
N LEU A 202 6.07 9.70 7.37
CA LEU A 202 5.49 10.17 8.62
C LEU A 202 6.48 10.12 9.78
N ARG A 203 6.24 10.97 10.77
CA ARG A 203 6.80 10.89 12.11
C ARG A 203 5.78 10.17 12.99
N PHE A 204 6.15 8.99 13.49
CA PHE A 204 5.23 8.15 14.27
C PHE A 204 5.04 8.64 15.70
#